data_82e2aacf6bf85646a189ffb44a27f27a
#
_entry.id   82e2aacf6bf85646a189ffb44a27f27a
#
_cell.length_a   1.000
_cell.length_b   1.000
_cell.length_c   1.000
_cell.angle_alpha   90.00
_cell.angle_beta   90.00
_cell.angle_gamma   90.00
#
_symmetry.space_group_name_H-M   'P 1'
#
loop_
_entity.id
_entity.type
_entity.pdbx_description
1 polymer ?
#
loop_
_entity_poly.entity_id
_entity_poly.type
_entity_poly.pdbx_seq_one_letter_code
_entity_poly.pdbx_strand_id
1 'polypeptide(L)'
;FRLFDVDRRSSACTLRRTRRDECIRASVYNFESLRDGDINDNLPTIVLDGEYEKRLFPKAWGGELRLSLRAHSHRRNSDRDTDGPDADLIVDGRDVARLHGQAEWLRRFTYSSGIVADLRMGASFNVFDITQDQTFPQNHSEVVPHAAVSLRYPMVRHDAGGVTQMLEPVAQLAWTGGNRLNVPNDESTRVEFDEGNLLSLSRFPRPDRRERKTVAAIGVNWARFDPTGWNANVSVGQVLRGEPDTAFSATSGLTGTTSSFLIAGQVKMPGGFSILGRSLIDEDLDFAKAELR
;
A
#
# COMPACT_ATOMS: atom_id res chain seq x y z
N PHE A 1 -32.26 10.21 -12.60
CA PHE A 1 -31.06 10.07 -13.45
C PHE A 1 -30.05 11.07 -12.95
N ARG A 2 -29.05 10.63 -12.11
CA ARG A 2 -27.87 11.42 -11.87
C ARG A 2 -26.98 11.23 -13.09
N LEU A 3 -26.81 12.29 -13.86
CA LEU A 3 -25.64 12.43 -14.74
C LEU A 3 -24.42 12.34 -13.83
N PHE A 4 -23.59 11.31 -13.99
CA PHE A 4 -22.29 11.27 -13.35
C PHE A 4 -21.50 12.43 -13.96
N ASP A 5 -21.19 13.44 -13.16
CA ASP A 5 -20.22 14.45 -13.52
C ASP A 5 -18.88 13.73 -13.70
N VAL A 6 -18.48 13.55 -14.94
CA VAL A 6 -17.20 12.95 -15.28
C VAL A 6 -16.17 14.08 -15.22
N ASP A 7 -15.56 14.27 -14.06
CA ASP A 7 -14.53 15.28 -13.83
C ASP A 7 -13.26 15.07 -14.65
N ARG A 8 -13.09 13.87 -15.22
CA ARG A 8 -11.88 13.49 -15.98
C ARG A 8 -12.24 12.61 -17.17
N ARG A 9 -11.56 12.85 -18.27
CA ARG A 9 -11.50 11.92 -19.39
C ARG A 9 -10.23 11.09 -19.27
N SER A 10 -10.33 9.78 -19.42
CA SER A 10 -9.17 8.90 -19.44
C SER A 10 -9.26 7.93 -20.61
N SER A 11 -8.15 7.75 -21.30
CA SER A 11 -7.96 6.71 -22.32
C SER A 11 -6.81 5.82 -21.87
N ALA A 12 -6.96 4.52 -22.02
CA ALA A 12 -5.96 3.55 -21.60
C ALA A 12 -5.77 2.44 -22.64
N CYS A 13 -4.51 2.06 -22.84
CA CYS A 13 -4.14 0.84 -23.53
C CYS A 13 -3.33 -0.03 -22.56
N THR A 14 -3.78 -1.25 -22.33
CA THR A 14 -3.14 -2.17 -21.39
C THR A 14 -2.84 -3.50 -22.05
N LEU A 15 -1.59 -3.94 -21.96
CA LEU A 15 -1.14 -5.29 -22.28
C LEU A 15 -0.95 -6.06 -20.95
N ARG A 16 -1.55 -7.23 -20.85
CA ARG A 16 -1.36 -8.11 -19.69
C ARG A 16 -1.11 -9.55 -20.13
N ARG A 17 -0.10 -10.17 -19.52
CA ARG A 17 0.17 -11.60 -19.65
C ARG A 17 0.37 -12.17 -18.25
N THR A 18 -0.40 -13.19 -17.91
CA THR A 18 -0.30 -13.86 -16.61
C THR A 18 -0.05 -15.34 -16.84
N ARG A 19 0.94 -15.88 -16.16
CA ARG A 19 1.25 -17.32 -16.04
C ARG A 19 1.21 -17.70 -14.57
N ARG A 20 1.43 -18.99 -14.27
CA ARG A 20 1.42 -19.50 -12.90
C ARG A 20 2.39 -18.76 -11.95
N ASP A 21 3.57 -18.45 -12.46
CA ASP A 21 4.71 -17.92 -11.72
C ASP A 21 5.25 -16.59 -12.29
N GLU A 22 4.54 -16.01 -13.24
CA GLU A 22 4.96 -14.82 -13.97
C GLU A 22 3.76 -13.91 -14.29
N CYS A 23 3.92 -12.62 -14.06
CA CYS A 23 2.97 -11.60 -14.49
C CYS A 23 3.71 -10.46 -15.19
N ILE A 24 3.21 -10.05 -16.35
CA ILE A 24 3.66 -8.86 -17.07
C ILE A 24 2.45 -7.97 -17.26
N ARG A 25 2.58 -6.70 -16.96
CA ARG A 25 1.59 -5.67 -17.27
C ARG A 25 2.30 -4.43 -17.79
N ALA A 26 1.82 -3.87 -18.88
CA ALA A 26 2.24 -2.57 -19.39
C ALA A 26 1.02 -1.78 -19.77
N SER A 27 0.95 -0.54 -19.35
CA SER A 27 -0.19 0.35 -19.56
C SER A 27 0.29 1.73 -19.96
N VAL A 28 -0.42 2.33 -20.89
CA VAL A 28 -0.31 3.73 -21.26
C VAL A 28 -1.63 4.38 -20.97
N TYR A 29 -1.61 5.49 -20.27
CA TYR A 29 -2.80 6.28 -19.95
C TYR A 29 -2.63 7.68 -20.54
N ASN A 30 -3.74 8.22 -21.01
CA ASN A 30 -3.87 9.65 -21.31
C ASN A 30 -5.01 10.19 -20.45
N PHE A 31 -4.73 11.27 -19.72
CA PHE A 31 -5.67 11.93 -18.84
C PHE A 31 -5.93 13.36 -19.28
N GLU A 32 -7.17 13.81 -19.12
CA GLU A 32 -7.60 15.17 -19.34
C GLU A 32 -8.58 15.56 -18.23
N SER A 33 -8.34 16.65 -17.52
CA SER A 33 -9.29 17.20 -16.56
C SER A 33 -10.38 17.95 -17.31
N LEU A 34 -11.63 17.76 -16.86
CA LEU A 34 -12.80 18.45 -17.37
C LEU A 34 -13.33 19.47 -16.35
N ARG A 35 -12.60 19.72 -15.28
CA ARG A 35 -12.95 20.71 -14.26
C ARG A 35 -12.62 22.12 -14.73
N ASP A 36 -13.53 23.06 -14.51
CA ASP A 36 -13.24 24.47 -14.68
C ASP A 36 -12.16 24.91 -13.68
N GLY A 37 -11.12 25.55 -14.19
CA GLY A 37 -10.00 26.03 -13.39
C GLY A 37 -8.78 25.09 -13.34
N ASP A 38 -8.88 23.83 -13.74
CA ASP A 38 -7.70 22.97 -13.91
C ASP A 38 -6.96 23.32 -15.21
N ILE A 39 -5.64 23.49 -15.10
CA ILE A 39 -4.76 23.73 -16.27
C ILE A 39 -4.20 22.38 -16.70
N ASN A 40 -4.71 21.81 -17.80
CA ASN A 40 -4.32 20.47 -18.25
C ASN A 40 -2.82 20.36 -18.59
N ASP A 41 -2.17 21.44 -18.99
CA ASP A 41 -0.73 21.44 -19.28
C ASP A 41 0.12 21.20 -18.01
N ASN A 42 -0.38 21.59 -16.83
CA ASN A 42 0.26 21.40 -15.53
C ASN A 42 -0.01 20.03 -14.91
N LEU A 43 -0.92 19.23 -15.50
CA LEU A 43 -1.28 17.92 -15.00
C LEU A 43 -0.54 16.81 -15.75
N PRO A 44 -0.26 15.66 -15.13
CA PRO A 44 0.29 14.49 -15.80
C PRO A 44 -0.70 13.96 -16.85
N THR A 45 -0.54 14.36 -18.10
CA THR A 45 -1.45 13.97 -19.20
C THR A 45 -1.11 12.60 -19.76
N ILE A 46 0.17 12.22 -19.80
CA ILE A 46 0.62 10.91 -20.28
C ILE A 46 1.29 10.17 -19.13
N VAL A 47 0.79 8.98 -18.84
CA VAL A 47 1.34 8.11 -17.79
C VAL A 47 1.65 6.74 -18.38
N LEU A 48 2.88 6.28 -18.20
CA LEU A 48 3.36 4.95 -18.53
C LEU A 48 3.52 4.16 -17.24
N ASP A 49 2.98 2.95 -17.16
CA ASP A 49 3.12 2.07 -16.01
C ASP A 49 3.41 0.64 -16.50
N GLY A 50 4.51 0.07 -16.01
CA GLY A 50 4.97 -1.26 -16.35
C GLY A 50 5.26 -2.07 -15.10
N GLU A 51 4.89 -3.35 -15.11
CA GLU A 51 5.13 -4.29 -14.02
C GLU A 51 5.52 -5.65 -14.58
N TYR A 52 6.61 -6.18 -14.04
CA TYR A 52 7.02 -7.56 -14.23
C TYR A 52 7.20 -8.22 -12.86
N GLU A 53 6.59 -9.36 -12.65
CA GLU A 53 6.77 -10.18 -11.45
C GLU A 53 7.11 -11.62 -11.86
N LYS A 54 8.11 -12.19 -11.20
CA LYS A 54 8.50 -13.60 -11.32
C LYS A 54 8.64 -14.24 -9.94
N ARG A 55 8.04 -15.41 -9.76
CA ARG A 55 8.11 -16.21 -8.55
C ARG A 55 8.93 -17.46 -8.81
N LEU A 56 9.92 -17.69 -7.96
CA LEU A 56 10.80 -18.84 -8.01
C LEU A 56 10.70 -19.61 -6.69
N PHE A 57 10.83 -20.94 -6.74
CA PHE A 57 10.70 -21.82 -5.59
C PHE A 57 11.99 -22.64 -5.43
N PRO A 58 13.08 -22.07 -4.86
CA PRO A 58 14.37 -22.72 -4.76
C PRO A 58 14.32 -23.91 -3.80
N LYS A 59 14.62 -25.11 -4.30
CA LYS A 59 14.58 -26.35 -3.51
C LYS A 59 15.59 -26.36 -2.35
N ALA A 60 16.77 -25.76 -2.56
CA ALA A 60 17.84 -25.77 -1.56
C ALA A 60 17.51 -24.97 -0.31
N TRP A 61 16.83 -23.82 -0.45
CA TRP A 61 16.53 -22.91 0.66
C TRP A 61 15.07 -23.00 1.11
N GLY A 62 14.21 -23.62 0.28
CA GLY A 62 12.76 -23.60 0.45
C GLY A 62 12.19 -22.20 0.33
N GLY A 63 10.87 -22.08 0.53
CA GLY A 63 10.18 -20.80 0.43
C GLY A 63 10.00 -20.33 -1.02
N GLU A 64 9.76 -19.05 -1.18
CA GLU A 64 9.53 -18.36 -2.44
C GLU A 64 10.54 -17.21 -2.58
N LEU A 65 11.22 -17.12 -3.72
CA LEU A 65 11.97 -15.94 -4.14
C LEU A 65 11.11 -15.18 -5.15
N ARG A 66 10.71 -13.96 -4.79
CA ARG A 66 9.93 -13.05 -5.63
C ARG A 66 10.83 -11.98 -6.19
N LEU A 67 10.83 -11.88 -7.52
CA LEU A 67 11.51 -10.82 -8.26
C LEU A 67 10.45 -9.93 -8.86
N SER A 68 10.56 -8.63 -8.66
CA SER A 68 9.66 -7.65 -9.28
C SER A 68 10.42 -6.48 -9.88
N LEU A 69 9.91 -5.97 -10.98
CA LEU A 69 10.39 -4.77 -11.66
C LEU A 69 9.18 -3.91 -11.99
N ARG A 70 9.22 -2.63 -11.62
CA ARG A 70 8.18 -1.65 -11.94
C ARG A 70 8.80 -0.43 -12.57
N ALA A 71 8.27 -0.04 -13.72
CA ALA A 71 8.61 1.19 -14.40
C ALA A 71 7.41 2.12 -14.35
N HIS A 72 7.63 3.37 -14.02
CA HIS A 72 6.62 4.41 -14.03
C HIS A 72 7.21 5.67 -14.68
N SER A 73 6.43 6.31 -15.51
CA SER A 73 6.79 7.64 -16.02
C SER A 73 5.52 8.43 -16.24
N HIS A 74 5.56 9.70 -15.88
CA HIS A 74 4.52 10.66 -16.24
C HIS A 74 5.13 11.91 -16.85
N ARG A 75 4.39 12.53 -17.74
CA ARG A 75 4.77 13.76 -18.44
C ARG A 75 3.65 14.76 -18.40
N ARG A 76 4.07 16.04 -18.26
CA ARG A 76 3.23 17.22 -18.37
C ARG A 76 3.52 17.94 -19.70
N ASN A 77 2.59 18.76 -20.16
CA ASN A 77 2.81 19.55 -21.36
C ASN A 77 3.49 20.90 -21.06
N SER A 78 3.46 21.35 -19.82
CA SER A 78 4.11 22.57 -19.37
C SER A 78 5.64 22.38 -19.36
N ASP A 79 6.38 23.37 -19.87
CA ASP A 79 7.85 23.42 -19.80
C ASP A 79 8.36 24.25 -18.59
N ARG A 80 7.48 24.66 -17.67
CA ARG A 80 7.83 25.48 -16.53
C ARG A 80 8.47 24.63 -15.43
N ASP A 81 9.70 24.95 -15.05
CA ASP A 81 10.48 24.25 -14.02
C ASP A 81 10.27 24.77 -12.59
N THR A 82 9.29 25.66 -12.40
CA THR A 82 8.83 26.22 -11.12
C THR A 82 7.33 26.09 -11.00
N ASP A 83 6.83 26.23 -9.77
CA ASP A 83 5.41 26.36 -9.46
C ASP A 83 4.84 27.65 -10.10
N GLY A 84 3.65 27.57 -10.66
CA GLY A 84 2.94 28.63 -11.34
C GLY A 84 1.77 29.18 -10.53
N PRO A 85 0.94 30.03 -11.14
CA PRO A 85 -0.18 30.67 -10.46
C PRO A 85 -1.44 29.78 -10.45
N ASP A 86 -1.30 28.48 -10.15
CA ASP A 86 -2.44 27.59 -9.94
C ASP A 86 -2.74 27.34 -8.47
N ALA A 87 -3.56 26.34 -8.14
CA ALA A 87 -4.07 26.13 -6.79
C ALA A 87 -3.21 25.18 -5.93
N ASP A 88 -2.18 24.58 -6.52
CA ASP A 88 -1.32 23.65 -5.79
C ASP A 88 0.12 24.19 -5.62
N LEU A 89 1.01 23.39 -5.08
CA LEU A 89 2.42 23.74 -4.86
C LEU A 89 3.34 22.77 -5.65
N ILE A 90 2.82 22.17 -6.69
CA ILE A 90 3.55 21.22 -7.53
C ILE A 90 4.15 21.97 -8.71
N VAL A 91 5.43 21.75 -8.98
CA VAL A 91 6.09 22.34 -10.16
C VAL A 91 5.36 21.93 -11.44
N ASP A 92 4.94 22.92 -12.22
CA ASP A 92 4.04 22.81 -13.38
C ASP A 92 4.55 21.86 -14.47
N GLY A 93 5.84 21.87 -14.75
CA GLY A 93 6.43 21.08 -15.83
C GLY A 93 7.14 19.81 -15.37
N ARG A 94 7.11 19.48 -14.07
CA ARG A 94 7.85 18.34 -13.55
C ARG A 94 7.47 17.02 -14.20
N ASP A 95 8.43 16.43 -14.90
CA ASP A 95 8.36 15.08 -15.43
C ASP A 95 9.14 14.12 -14.55
N VAL A 96 8.62 12.92 -14.36
CA VAL A 96 9.29 11.88 -13.57
C VAL A 96 9.31 10.57 -14.32
N ALA A 97 10.48 9.95 -14.39
CA ALA A 97 10.64 8.55 -14.74
C ALA A 97 11.26 7.79 -13.57
N ARG A 98 10.73 6.62 -13.26
CA ARG A 98 11.20 5.78 -12.15
C ARG A 98 11.28 4.32 -12.58
N LEU A 99 12.39 3.68 -12.18
CA LEU A 99 12.55 2.23 -12.24
C LEU A 99 12.74 1.71 -10.82
N HIS A 100 11.87 0.80 -10.41
CA HIS A 100 11.94 0.10 -9.12
C HIS A 100 12.12 -1.39 -9.36
N GLY A 101 13.13 -1.99 -8.76
CA GLY A 101 13.33 -3.43 -8.74
C GLY A 101 13.40 -3.96 -7.31
N GLN A 102 12.93 -5.18 -7.09
CA GLN A 102 12.95 -5.84 -5.78
C GLN A 102 13.22 -7.33 -5.95
N ALA A 103 14.11 -7.85 -5.10
CA ALA A 103 14.27 -9.27 -4.87
C ALA A 103 13.96 -9.57 -3.40
N GLU A 104 12.99 -10.43 -3.16
CA GLU A 104 12.50 -10.73 -1.82
C GLU A 104 12.33 -12.24 -1.65
N TRP A 105 12.90 -12.80 -0.60
CA TRP A 105 12.70 -14.17 -0.19
C TRP A 105 11.71 -14.25 0.96
N LEU A 106 10.71 -15.15 0.81
CA LEU A 106 9.64 -15.36 1.76
C LEU A 106 9.61 -16.83 2.16
N ARG A 107 9.50 -17.09 3.46
CA ARG A 107 9.36 -18.46 3.94
C ARG A 107 8.42 -18.53 5.13
N ARG A 108 7.49 -19.49 5.06
CA ARG A 108 6.56 -19.79 6.15
C ARG A 108 7.02 -21.02 6.91
N PHE A 109 6.94 -20.94 8.22
CA PHE A 109 7.15 -22.02 9.16
C PHE A 109 5.88 -22.23 9.96
N THR A 110 5.44 -23.48 10.06
CA THR A 110 4.28 -23.86 10.91
C THR A 110 4.81 -24.81 11.96
N TYR A 111 4.65 -24.40 13.21
CA TYR A 111 5.10 -25.17 14.36
C TYR A 111 3.98 -26.07 14.88
N SER A 112 4.33 -27.16 15.56
CA SER A 112 3.37 -28.09 16.18
C SER A 112 2.50 -27.45 17.26
N SER A 113 2.95 -26.34 17.85
CA SER A 113 2.18 -25.52 18.77
C SER A 113 1.02 -24.76 18.13
N GLY A 114 0.91 -24.76 16.79
CA GLY A 114 -0.05 -23.97 16.02
C GLY A 114 0.44 -22.56 15.65
N ILE A 115 1.61 -22.14 16.10
CA ILE A 115 2.21 -20.86 15.71
C ILE A 115 2.64 -20.93 14.24
N VAL A 116 2.30 -19.91 13.49
CA VAL A 116 2.76 -19.68 12.12
C VAL A 116 3.70 -18.48 12.11
N ALA A 117 4.92 -18.69 11.64
CA ALA A 117 5.93 -17.64 11.49
C ALA A 117 6.22 -17.42 10.00
N ASP A 118 6.09 -16.18 9.52
CA ASP A 118 6.47 -15.76 8.19
C ASP A 118 7.75 -14.94 8.27
N LEU A 119 8.80 -15.39 7.61
CA LEU A 119 10.05 -14.66 7.44
C LEU A 119 10.10 -14.05 6.05
N ARG A 120 10.47 -12.79 5.97
CA ARG A 120 10.64 -12.02 4.75
C ARG A 120 11.95 -11.26 4.81
N MET A 121 12.76 -11.35 3.77
CA MET A 121 13.99 -10.58 3.65
C MET A 121 14.35 -10.33 2.19
N GLY A 122 14.96 -9.19 1.91
CA GLY A 122 15.33 -8.84 0.56
C GLY A 122 15.94 -7.46 0.45
N ALA A 123 16.05 -7.02 -0.79
CA ALA A 123 16.48 -5.68 -1.12
C ALA A 123 15.69 -5.16 -2.33
N SER A 124 15.50 -3.86 -2.37
CA SER A 124 14.99 -3.17 -3.55
C SER A 124 15.96 -2.09 -4.00
N PHE A 125 15.90 -1.73 -5.27
CA PHE A 125 16.56 -0.55 -5.80
C PHE A 125 15.53 0.38 -6.43
N ASN A 126 15.80 1.68 -6.35
CA ASN A 126 15.06 2.72 -7.05
C ASN A 126 16.03 3.57 -7.85
N VAL A 127 15.62 3.94 -9.06
CA VAL A 127 16.29 4.94 -9.88
C VAL A 127 15.22 5.92 -10.32
N PHE A 128 15.48 7.21 -10.10
CA PHE A 128 14.61 8.31 -10.51
C PHE A 128 15.37 9.19 -11.49
N ASP A 129 14.67 9.64 -12.52
CA ASP A 129 15.04 10.73 -13.41
C ASP A 129 13.91 11.77 -13.34
N ILE A 130 14.26 12.99 -12.86
CA ILE A 130 13.34 14.10 -12.62
C ILE A 130 13.80 15.23 -13.51
N THR A 131 12.94 15.70 -14.38
CA THR A 131 13.24 16.79 -15.29
C THR A 131 12.23 17.93 -15.12
N GLN A 132 12.61 19.14 -15.55
CA GLN A 132 11.78 20.35 -15.46
C GLN A 132 11.32 20.64 -14.02
N ASP A 133 12.24 20.52 -13.05
CA ASP A 133 11.99 20.81 -11.64
C ASP A 133 13.25 21.39 -10.99
N GLN A 134 13.18 22.63 -10.47
CA GLN A 134 14.28 23.26 -9.75
C GLN A 134 14.35 22.86 -8.27
N THR A 135 13.31 22.18 -7.76
CA THR A 135 13.19 21.80 -6.33
C THR A 135 13.94 20.51 -6.02
N PHE A 136 13.94 19.58 -6.98
CA PHE A 136 14.57 18.27 -6.81
C PHE A 136 15.76 18.07 -7.75
N PRO A 137 16.84 17.43 -7.29
CA PRO A 137 17.94 17.03 -8.19
C PRO A 137 17.47 16.04 -9.25
N GLN A 138 18.06 16.13 -10.43
CA GLN A 138 17.63 15.36 -11.61
C GLN A 138 17.68 13.85 -11.40
N ASN A 139 18.76 13.33 -10.86
CA ASN A 139 18.97 11.89 -10.76
C ASN A 139 19.13 11.44 -9.32
N HIS A 140 18.39 10.40 -8.95
CA HIS A 140 18.53 9.72 -7.68
C HIS A 140 18.55 8.21 -7.85
N SER A 141 19.36 7.55 -7.02
CA SER A 141 19.34 6.10 -6.92
C SER A 141 19.53 5.65 -5.47
N GLU A 142 18.93 4.54 -5.12
CA GLU A 142 19.11 3.94 -3.81
C GLU A 142 19.00 2.41 -3.87
N VAL A 143 19.62 1.77 -2.88
CA VAL A 143 19.41 0.36 -2.56
C VAL A 143 18.87 0.26 -1.14
N VAL A 144 17.80 -0.47 -0.96
CA VAL A 144 17.03 -0.54 0.29
C VAL A 144 16.93 -1.99 0.75
N PRO A 145 17.80 -2.45 1.66
CA PRO A 145 17.62 -3.75 2.29
C PRO A 145 16.43 -3.72 3.25
N HIS A 146 15.74 -4.84 3.39
CA HIS A 146 14.64 -4.99 4.32
C HIS A 146 14.53 -6.43 4.84
N ALA A 147 13.99 -6.55 6.05
CA ALA A 147 13.66 -7.82 6.66
C ALA A 147 12.43 -7.67 7.56
N ALA A 148 11.64 -8.73 7.68
CA ALA A 148 10.54 -8.81 8.64
C ALA A 148 10.31 -10.23 9.11
N VAL A 149 9.82 -10.34 10.33
CA VAL A 149 9.25 -11.56 10.89
C VAL A 149 7.83 -11.25 11.34
N SER A 150 6.88 -12.07 10.92
CA SER A 150 5.49 -12.00 11.39
C SER A 150 5.14 -13.30 12.11
N LEU A 151 4.42 -13.18 13.21
CA LEU A 151 3.92 -14.29 13.98
C LEU A 151 2.39 -14.23 13.99
N ARG A 152 1.76 -15.39 13.83
CA ARG A 152 0.31 -15.58 13.91
C ARG A 152 0.01 -16.80 14.75
N TYR A 153 -1.06 -16.74 15.51
CA TYR A 153 -1.52 -17.86 16.29
C TYR A 153 -3.02 -18.10 16.09
N PRO A 154 -3.42 -18.79 14.98
CA PRO A 154 -4.82 -19.07 14.70
C PRO A 154 -5.38 -20.09 15.68
N MET A 155 -6.39 -19.69 16.45
CA MET A 155 -7.17 -20.54 17.37
C MET A 155 -8.55 -20.71 16.79
N VAL A 156 -9.03 -21.96 16.72
CA VAL A 156 -10.35 -22.29 16.16
C VAL A 156 -11.20 -22.96 17.23
N ARG A 157 -12.45 -22.53 17.31
CA ARG A 157 -13.48 -23.15 18.15
C ARG A 157 -14.68 -23.55 17.29
N HIS A 158 -15.18 -24.75 17.52
CA HIS A 158 -16.42 -25.24 16.93
C HIS A 158 -17.46 -25.38 18.02
N ASP A 159 -18.63 -24.77 17.80
CA ASP A 159 -19.76 -24.89 18.73
C ASP A 159 -20.75 -25.97 18.25
N ALA A 160 -21.58 -26.51 19.18
CA ALA A 160 -22.51 -27.62 18.91
C ALA A 160 -23.53 -27.30 17.78
N GLY A 161 -23.82 -26.04 17.51
CA GLY A 161 -24.68 -25.61 16.40
C GLY A 161 -23.99 -25.51 15.02
N GLY A 162 -22.74 -26.00 14.89
CA GLY A 162 -21.98 -25.93 13.66
C GLY A 162 -21.30 -24.58 13.40
N VAL A 163 -21.40 -23.66 14.34
CA VAL A 163 -20.72 -22.36 14.26
C VAL A 163 -19.22 -22.56 14.44
N THR A 164 -18.43 -21.99 13.55
CA THR A 164 -16.98 -21.95 13.66
C THR A 164 -16.52 -20.52 13.96
N GLN A 165 -15.70 -20.38 14.98
CA GLN A 165 -15.07 -19.11 15.34
C GLN A 165 -13.55 -19.25 15.23
N MET A 166 -12.88 -18.22 14.74
CA MET A 166 -11.42 -18.13 14.68
C MET A 166 -11.00 -16.86 15.40
N LEU A 167 -9.98 -16.95 16.23
CA LEU A 167 -9.28 -15.83 16.83
C LEU A 167 -7.80 -15.96 16.48
N GLU A 168 -7.22 -14.93 15.88
CA GLU A 168 -5.83 -14.94 15.42
C GLU A 168 -5.11 -13.69 15.90
N PRO A 169 -4.40 -13.72 17.03
CA PRO A 169 -3.40 -12.71 17.36
C PRO A 169 -2.30 -12.70 16.31
N VAL A 170 -1.87 -11.49 15.93
CA VAL A 170 -0.82 -11.26 14.93
C VAL A 170 0.18 -10.23 15.46
N ALA A 171 1.45 -10.44 15.16
CA ALA A 171 2.52 -9.49 15.45
C ALA A 171 3.54 -9.51 14.32
N GLN A 172 4.13 -8.36 14.01
CA GLN A 172 5.23 -8.23 13.07
C GLN A 172 6.30 -7.32 13.62
N LEU A 173 7.55 -7.66 13.40
CA LEU A 173 8.69 -6.78 13.53
C LEU A 173 9.36 -6.69 12.16
N ALA A 174 9.48 -5.47 11.65
CA ALA A 174 10.05 -5.18 10.35
C ALA A 174 11.16 -4.13 10.46
N TRP A 175 12.15 -4.23 9.60
CA TRP A 175 13.22 -3.25 9.45
C TRP A 175 13.44 -2.96 7.97
N THR A 176 13.58 -1.68 7.65
CA THR A 176 13.90 -1.19 6.30
C THR A 176 15.06 -0.20 6.41
N GLY A 177 16.15 -0.51 5.72
CA GLY A 177 17.36 0.29 5.72
C GLY A 177 17.31 1.51 4.80
N GLY A 178 18.43 2.23 4.75
CA GLY A 178 18.58 3.44 3.95
C GLY A 178 17.94 4.68 4.56
N ASN A 179 18.22 5.82 3.94
CA ASN A 179 17.63 7.11 4.29
C ASN A 179 16.55 7.47 3.25
N ARG A 180 15.64 8.37 3.61
CA ARG A 180 14.66 8.88 2.66
C ARG A 180 15.37 9.70 1.58
N LEU A 181 15.05 9.41 0.32
CA LEU A 181 15.48 10.25 -0.78
C LEU A 181 14.70 11.56 -0.82
N ASN A 182 15.37 12.61 -1.28
CA ASN A 182 14.74 13.88 -1.62
C ASN A 182 14.21 13.79 -3.06
N VAL A 183 13.04 13.19 -3.23
CA VAL A 183 12.35 13.01 -4.51
C VAL A 183 10.89 13.42 -4.35
N PRO A 184 10.18 13.82 -5.41
CA PRO A 184 8.78 14.20 -5.33
C PRO A 184 7.90 13.04 -4.84
N ASN A 185 6.82 13.38 -4.15
CA ASN A 185 5.79 12.44 -3.72
C ASN A 185 4.57 12.60 -4.64
N ASP A 186 4.62 12.03 -5.82
CA ASP A 186 3.55 12.17 -6.81
C ASP A 186 2.59 10.97 -6.82
N GLU A 187 3.05 9.80 -6.36
CA GLU A 187 2.27 8.56 -6.40
C GLU A 187 1.74 8.10 -5.02
N SER A 188 2.32 8.62 -3.93
CA SER A 188 1.99 8.21 -2.54
C SER A 188 1.39 9.36 -1.71
N THR A 189 0.70 10.30 -2.35
CA THR A 189 0.08 11.46 -1.69
C THR A 189 -1.09 11.08 -0.79
N ARG A 190 -1.76 9.97 -1.09
CA ARG A 190 -2.89 9.45 -0.31
C ARG A 190 -2.54 8.11 0.28
N VAL A 191 -2.36 8.08 1.59
CA VAL A 191 -2.11 6.85 2.33
C VAL A 191 -3.36 6.51 3.12
N GLU A 192 -3.83 5.28 2.94
CA GLU A 192 -4.90 4.71 3.74
C GLU A 192 -4.31 3.67 4.68
N PHE A 193 -4.70 3.73 5.96
CA PHE A 193 -4.36 2.72 6.93
C PHE A 193 -5.59 1.86 7.19
N ASP A 194 -5.47 0.56 6.91
CA ASP A 194 -6.55 -0.41 7.02
C ASP A 194 -6.05 -1.80 7.44
N GLU A 195 -6.98 -2.74 7.61
CA GLU A 195 -6.69 -4.11 8.00
C GLU A 195 -5.85 -4.88 6.96
N GLY A 196 -5.89 -4.46 5.69
CA GLY A 196 -5.14 -5.09 4.60
C GLY A 196 -3.66 -4.74 4.64
N ASN A 197 -3.29 -3.60 5.23
CA ASN A 197 -1.90 -3.15 5.27
C ASN A 197 -1.28 -3.08 6.68
N LEU A 198 -2.00 -3.54 7.72
CA LEU A 198 -1.48 -3.57 9.10
C LEU A 198 -0.09 -4.24 9.19
N LEU A 199 0.10 -5.38 8.53
CA LEU A 199 1.36 -6.13 8.51
C LEU A 199 2.19 -5.89 7.24
N SER A 200 2.01 -4.77 6.55
CA SER A 200 2.84 -4.39 5.41
C SER A 200 4.20 -3.87 5.86
N LEU A 201 5.26 -4.08 5.05
CA LEU A 201 6.57 -3.46 5.26
C LEU A 201 6.53 -1.94 5.11
N SER A 202 5.62 -1.46 4.30
CA SER A 202 5.36 -0.04 4.07
C SER A 202 3.87 0.15 3.80
N ARG A 203 3.27 1.19 4.36
CA ARG A 203 1.86 1.57 4.13
C ARG A 203 1.73 2.60 3.00
N PHE A 204 2.85 3.08 2.47
CA PHE A 204 2.81 3.86 1.23
C PHE A 204 2.36 2.99 0.06
N PRO A 205 1.44 3.47 -0.78
CA PRO A 205 0.84 2.65 -1.84
C PRO A 205 1.80 2.35 -3.00
N ARG A 206 2.82 3.20 -3.18
CA ARG A 206 3.77 3.10 -4.29
C ARG A 206 5.22 3.14 -3.81
N PRO A 207 6.17 2.66 -4.63
CA PRO A 207 7.59 2.60 -4.25
C PRO A 207 8.32 3.96 -4.24
N ASP A 208 7.70 5.06 -4.68
CA ASP A 208 8.23 6.42 -4.55
C ASP A 208 8.41 6.85 -3.09
N ARG A 209 7.65 6.23 -2.20
CA ARG A 209 7.78 6.38 -0.75
C ARG A 209 7.83 5.02 -0.07
N ARG A 210 8.58 4.94 1.01
CA ARG A 210 8.70 3.73 1.83
C ARG A 210 8.97 4.08 3.28
N GLU A 211 8.32 3.39 4.19
CA GLU A 211 8.67 3.46 5.61
C GLU A 211 10.08 2.96 5.83
N ARG A 212 10.80 3.58 6.75
CA ARG A 212 12.20 3.30 7.07
C ARG A 212 12.34 2.93 8.54
N LYS A 213 13.53 2.41 8.89
CA LYS A 213 13.87 2.00 10.26
C LYS A 213 13.03 0.80 10.74
N THR A 214 12.93 0.68 12.04
CA THR A 214 12.20 -0.42 12.68
C THR A 214 10.75 -0.06 12.89
N VAL A 215 9.87 -0.95 12.47
CA VAL A 215 8.43 -0.83 12.62
C VAL A 215 7.90 -2.13 13.21
N ALA A 216 7.14 -2.03 14.27
CA ALA A 216 6.36 -3.14 14.81
C ALA A 216 4.88 -2.95 14.51
N ALA A 217 4.16 -4.03 14.29
CA ALA A 217 2.70 -4.03 14.16
C ALA A 217 2.13 -5.16 15.02
N ILE A 218 1.05 -4.87 15.72
CA ILE A 218 0.32 -5.85 16.53
C ILE A 218 -1.16 -5.78 16.19
N GLY A 219 -1.85 -6.90 16.30
CA GLY A 219 -3.28 -6.94 16.07
C GLY A 219 -3.92 -8.25 16.43
N VAL A 220 -5.24 -8.28 16.29
CA VAL A 220 -6.07 -9.46 16.48
C VAL A 220 -7.13 -9.49 15.40
N ASN A 221 -7.25 -10.64 14.73
CA ASN A 221 -8.33 -10.94 13.81
C ASN A 221 -9.31 -11.91 14.48
N TRP A 222 -10.60 -11.61 14.41
CA TRP A 222 -11.66 -12.52 14.81
C TRP A 222 -12.60 -12.76 13.64
N ALA A 223 -13.01 -14.01 13.45
CA ALA A 223 -14.00 -14.36 12.44
C ALA A 223 -15.00 -15.36 12.99
N ARG A 224 -16.26 -15.26 12.57
CA ARG A 224 -17.35 -16.17 12.85
C ARG A 224 -18.01 -16.62 11.55
N PHE A 225 -18.16 -17.91 11.40
CA PHE A 225 -18.86 -18.56 10.29
C PHE A 225 -20.04 -19.33 10.86
N ASP A 226 -21.25 -18.96 10.44
CA ASP A 226 -22.49 -19.55 10.92
C ASP A 226 -23.17 -20.33 9.79
N PRO A 227 -23.57 -21.60 10.00
CA PRO A 227 -24.25 -22.39 8.97
C PRO A 227 -25.56 -21.77 8.48
N THR A 228 -26.20 -20.93 9.30
CA THR A 228 -27.42 -20.21 8.92
C THR A 228 -27.17 -19.08 7.92
N GLY A 229 -25.89 -18.82 7.57
CA GLY A 229 -25.48 -17.89 6.53
C GLY A 229 -25.06 -16.50 7.02
N TRP A 230 -25.12 -16.21 8.35
CA TRP A 230 -24.52 -14.98 8.81
C TRP A 230 -23.06 -15.17 9.24
N ASN A 231 -22.21 -14.32 8.70
CA ASN A 231 -20.77 -14.35 8.97
C ASN A 231 -20.32 -12.98 9.45
N ALA A 232 -19.36 -12.96 10.35
CA ALA A 232 -18.76 -11.71 10.80
C ALA A 232 -17.24 -11.85 10.86
N ASN A 233 -16.53 -10.75 10.62
CA ASN A 233 -15.12 -10.63 10.92
C ASN A 233 -14.84 -9.26 11.53
N VAL A 234 -13.84 -9.21 12.41
CA VAL A 234 -13.33 -7.99 13.03
C VAL A 234 -11.81 -8.08 13.06
N SER A 235 -11.16 -7.01 12.69
CA SER A 235 -9.71 -6.83 12.79
C SER A 235 -9.44 -5.58 13.62
N VAL A 236 -8.54 -5.70 14.59
CA VAL A 236 -8.04 -4.57 15.36
C VAL A 236 -6.53 -4.59 15.32
N GLY A 237 -5.90 -3.41 15.34
CA GLY A 237 -4.44 -3.36 15.34
C GLY A 237 -3.86 -1.98 15.44
N GLN A 238 -2.55 -1.94 15.64
CA GLN A 238 -1.78 -0.73 15.80
C GLN A 238 -0.36 -0.92 15.28
N VAL A 239 0.25 0.16 14.84
CA VAL A 239 1.63 0.21 14.34
C VAL A 239 2.46 1.08 15.26
N LEU A 240 3.64 0.58 15.63
CA LEU A 240 4.61 1.25 16.48
C LEU A 240 5.90 1.48 15.69
N ARG A 241 6.48 2.66 15.80
CA ARG A 241 7.71 3.08 15.10
C ARG A 241 8.74 3.58 16.10
N GLY A 242 10.02 3.41 15.77
CA GLY A 242 11.09 4.01 16.55
C GLY A 242 11.17 5.54 16.39
N GLU A 243 10.70 6.06 15.26
CA GLU A 243 10.72 7.48 14.92
C GLU A 243 9.44 7.84 14.16
N PRO A 244 8.90 9.07 14.32
CA PRO A 244 7.76 9.54 13.52
C PRO A 244 8.14 9.62 12.05
N ASP A 245 7.18 9.34 11.18
CA ASP A 245 7.35 9.49 9.73
C ASP A 245 6.53 10.67 9.19
N THR A 246 7.21 11.79 8.95
CA THR A 246 6.60 13.05 8.51
C THR A 246 6.09 13.04 7.07
N ALA A 247 6.32 11.97 6.29
CA ALA A 247 5.76 11.86 4.96
C ALA A 247 4.30 11.36 4.96
N PHE A 248 3.82 10.87 6.08
CA PHE A 248 2.40 10.58 6.25
C PHE A 248 1.62 11.87 6.48
N SER A 249 0.45 11.99 5.85
CA SER A 249 -0.46 13.10 6.11
C SER A 249 -1.06 13.00 7.51
N ALA A 250 -1.42 14.13 8.11
CA ALA A 250 -2.05 14.17 9.43
C ALA A 250 -3.32 13.31 9.53
N THR A 251 -4.07 13.20 8.42
CA THR A 251 -5.32 12.43 8.34
C THR A 251 -5.12 10.93 8.10
N SER A 252 -3.88 10.46 7.92
CA SER A 252 -3.59 9.04 7.69
C SER A 252 -3.70 8.18 8.94
N GLY A 253 -3.64 8.77 10.13
CA GLY A 253 -3.50 8.07 11.40
C GLY A 253 -2.13 7.41 11.62
N LEU A 254 -1.11 7.82 10.83
CA LEU A 254 0.22 7.18 10.81
C LEU A 254 1.39 8.13 11.11
N THR A 255 1.15 9.37 11.48
CA THR A 255 2.20 10.41 11.60
C THR A 255 3.12 10.25 12.81
N GLY A 256 2.63 9.70 13.91
CA GLY A 256 3.36 9.54 15.18
C GLY A 256 4.29 8.32 15.23
N THR A 257 4.93 8.13 16.37
CA THR A 257 5.61 6.87 16.72
C THR A 257 4.61 5.75 16.96
N THR A 258 3.40 6.07 17.34
CA THR A 258 2.26 5.17 17.49
C THR A 258 1.19 5.59 16.48
N SER A 259 0.67 4.64 15.70
CA SER A 259 -0.45 4.93 14.80
C SER A 259 -1.74 5.09 15.59
N SER A 260 -2.76 5.70 14.98
CA SER A 260 -4.13 5.54 15.44
C SER A 260 -4.49 4.06 15.55
N PHE A 261 -5.40 3.73 16.44
CA PHE A 261 -5.90 2.37 16.63
C PHE A 261 -6.87 2.03 15.50
N LEU A 262 -6.55 1.00 14.75
CA LEU A 262 -7.37 0.51 13.65
C LEU A 262 -8.44 -0.45 14.17
N ILE A 263 -9.69 -0.22 13.79
CA ILE A 263 -10.79 -1.17 13.93
C ILE A 263 -11.47 -1.31 12.58
N ALA A 264 -11.58 -2.54 12.08
CA ALA A 264 -12.31 -2.84 10.86
C ALA A 264 -13.20 -4.07 11.08
N GLY A 265 -14.38 -4.09 10.49
CA GLY A 265 -15.27 -5.22 10.63
C GLY A 265 -16.28 -5.32 9.51
N GLN A 266 -16.73 -6.53 9.24
CA GLN A 266 -17.79 -6.80 8.29
C GLN A 266 -18.75 -7.83 8.87
N VAL A 267 -20.03 -7.59 8.66
CA VAL A 267 -21.10 -8.57 8.92
C VAL A 267 -21.83 -8.84 7.61
N LYS A 268 -21.92 -10.12 7.24
CA LYS A 268 -22.74 -10.60 6.11
C LYS A 268 -23.91 -11.37 6.67
N MET A 269 -25.10 -11.07 6.20
CA MET A 269 -26.35 -11.70 6.62
C MET A 269 -26.93 -12.60 5.52
N PRO A 270 -27.77 -13.58 5.89
CA PRO A 270 -28.58 -14.30 4.91
C PRO A 270 -29.35 -13.33 4.02
N GLY A 271 -29.51 -13.64 2.73
CA GLY A 271 -30.19 -12.76 1.78
C GLY A 271 -29.28 -11.72 1.09
N GLY A 272 -27.97 -11.75 1.37
CA GLY A 272 -26.96 -10.93 0.64
C GLY A 272 -26.74 -9.54 1.21
N PHE A 273 -27.35 -9.19 2.34
CA PHE A 273 -27.09 -7.93 3.03
C PHE A 273 -25.71 -7.98 3.73
N SER A 274 -24.95 -6.90 3.60
CA SER A 274 -23.61 -6.80 4.18
C SER A 274 -23.37 -5.38 4.70
N ILE A 275 -22.81 -5.28 5.91
CA ILE A 275 -22.35 -4.03 6.51
C ILE A 275 -20.84 -4.14 6.69
N LEU A 276 -20.11 -3.14 6.23
CA LEU A 276 -18.67 -2.98 6.46
C LEU A 276 -18.44 -1.67 7.19
N GLY A 277 -17.66 -1.72 8.27
CA GLY A 277 -17.24 -0.55 9.04
C GLY A 277 -15.72 -0.53 9.22
N ARG A 278 -15.13 0.65 9.11
CA ARG A 278 -13.72 0.92 9.41
C ARG A 278 -13.61 2.20 10.23
N SER A 279 -12.69 2.20 11.18
CA SER A 279 -12.39 3.39 11.97
C SER A 279 -10.93 3.44 12.37
N LEU A 280 -10.41 4.66 12.42
CA LEU A 280 -9.15 5.00 13.07
C LEU A 280 -9.48 5.85 14.30
N ILE A 281 -9.04 5.38 15.47
CA ILE A 281 -9.25 6.04 16.74
C ILE A 281 -7.88 6.54 17.21
N ASP A 282 -7.78 7.81 17.54
CA ASP A 282 -6.53 8.42 18.03
C ASP A 282 -6.28 8.18 19.53
N GLU A 283 -5.23 8.77 20.06
CA GLU A 283 -4.83 8.64 21.47
C GLU A 283 -5.84 9.28 22.44
N ASP A 284 -6.60 10.27 21.97
CA ASP A 284 -7.65 10.94 22.74
C ASP A 284 -9.01 10.23 22.68
N LEU A 285 -9.06 9.07 22.00
CA LEU A 285 -10.24 8.25 21.71
C LEU A 285 -11.23 8.94 20.75
N ASP A 286 -10.78 9.91 19.98
CA ASP A 286 -11.56 10.55 18.95
C ASP A 286 -11.45 9.79 17.60
N PHE A 287 -12.53 9.85 16.83
CA PHE A 287 -12.54 9.23 15.48
C PHE A 287 -11.78 10.10 14.49
N ALA A 288 -10.51 9.74 14.24
CA ALA A 288 -9.71 10.40 13.21
C ALA A 288 -10.26 10.11 11.80
N LYS A 289 -10.84 8.93 11.58
CA LYS A 289 -11.51 8.53 10.34
C LYS A 289 -12.57 7.45 10.64
N ALA A 290 -13.74 7.56 10.03
CA ALA A 290 -14.79 6.54 10.10
C ALA A 290 -15.44 6.35 8.74
N GLU A 291 -15.66 5.10 8.37
CA GLU A 291 -16.32 4.70 7.12
C GLU A 291 -17.35 3.60 7.45
N LEU A 292 -18.54 3.73 6.89
CA LEU A 292 -19.59 2.73 6.94
C LEU A 292 -20.17 2.52 5.54
N ARG A 293 -20.25 1.29 5.11
CA ARG A 293 -20.84 0.88 3.81
C ARG A 293 -21.86 -0.22 3.98
#